data_7e7216ed715f43cd20358445beff0959
#
_entry.id   7e7216ed715f43cd20358445beff0959
#
_cell.length_a   1.000
_cell.length_b   1.000
_cell.length_c   1.000
_cell.angle_alpha   90.00
_cell.angle_beta   90.00
_cell.angle_gamma   90.00
#
_symmetry.space_group_name_H-M   'P 1'
#
loop_
_entity.id
_entity.type
_entity.pdbx_description
1 polymer ?
#
loop_
_entity_poly.entity_id
_entity_poly.type
_entity_poly.pdbx_seq_one_letter_code
_entity_poly.pdbx_strand_id
1 'polypeptide(L)'
;MKDIKDRILVLIVIVFAITSILVTYVMFNASLEDDRQIIEDLSSAETSVSQNEIYVETDSKNDSSNPVAEVYENIPVVVPEIDTQEYSYRAEAEDTSIYGGLHTATSKDGYSGSGYVTGFSDTESGINRIIFYFYIPSLQHYDVTLRYAVDENFKGYITINGEKIGNIESENTNGFTEKTFDGAFLEGGYAEIEIVHEEGDIDMDYIEVNNNTYVYENDNDVMKKLSNDNASESAQNVMSYLVDAYGKGIITGQYASSPANIELEKIHDVTGRYPVIRFGAYTSDNDKNSAETDACADWSNNNGGIAGLMWYWNSPSGNPSIYASETDFDLKNAVTEKDIALRDIDELEKMCKEGKISEECLKLVRDIDEISEQLKKLKKQNIPVLWRPLHEAGGEWYWWGSAGSEAYEWLWELLYKRQTVYHDLNNLIWVWNGQSKNYVVNENLYDIAAVDIYEGDEIDYGSHFQQYKWLYVLTEKKKLVALSECGTIPDINEMFRDNAMFSFFGLWYGEYIMDENGNYSEQYTSEETLRNMYNSEGAITLDEYVNKIIPDELPTVETAVQTDEAE
;
A
#
# COMPACT_ATOMS: atom_id res chain seq x y z
N MET A 1 -29.11 42.43 -0.05
CA MET A 1 -27.64 42.21 -0.07
C MET A 1 -27.23 40.88 0.55
N LYS A 2 -27.89 40.42 1.63
CA LYS A 2 -27.61 39.09 2.25
C LYS A 2 -27.91 37.92 1.27
N ASP A 3 -29.09 37.97 0.62
CA ASP A 3 -29.53 36.95 -0.36
C ASP A 3 -28.59 36.78 -1.59
N ILE A 4 -27.85 37.82 -2.00
CA ILE A 4 -26.89 37.77 -3.11
C ILE A 4 -25.58 37.13 -2.64
N LYS A 5 -25.14 37.36 -1.39
CA LYS A 5 -23.94 36.76 -0.83
C LYS A 5 -24.14 35.24 -0.61
N ASP A 6 -25.32 34.87 -0.10
CA ASP A 6 -25.64 33.46 0.13
C ASP A 6 -25.73 32.66 -1.20
N ARG A 7 -26.26 33.28 -2.27
CA ARG A 7 -26.27 32.68 -3.61
C ARG A 7 -24.89 32.59 -4.25
N ILE A 8 -24.01 33.56 -3.99
CA ILE A 8 -22.61 33.51 -4.47
C ILE A 8 -21.83 32.45 -3.72
N LEU A 9 -22.03 32.30 -2.41
CA LEU A 9 -21.37 31.25 -1.60
C LEU A 9 -21.79 29.86 -2.06
N VAL A 10 -23.09 29.63 -2.28
CA VAL A 10 -23.60 28.36 -2.83
C VAL A 10 -23.02 28.08 -4.21
N LEU A 11 -22.88 29.13 -5.05
CA LEU A 11 -22.29 28.95 -6.38
C LEU A 11 -20.81 28.58 -6.31
N ILE A 12 -20.05 29.15 -5.37
CA ILE A 12 -18.64 28.82 -5.12
C ILE A 12 -18.50 27.38 -4.63
N VAL A 13 -19.32 26.94 -3.68
CA VAL A 13 -19.31 25.58 -3.16
C VAL A 13 -19.65 24.56 -4.27
N ILE A 14 -20.65 24.87 -5.11
CA ILE A 14 -21.01 24.01 -6.25
C ILE A 14 -19.86 23.96 -7.28
N VAL A 15 -19.20 25.07 -7.55
CA VAL A 15 -18.06 25.12 -8.46
C VAL A 15 -16.87 24.33 -7.89
N PHE A 16 -16.60 24.44 -6.59
CA PHE A 16 -15.55 23.63 -5.92
C PHE A 16 -15.89 22.14 -5.92
N ALA A 17 -17.13 21.76 -5.62
CA ALA A 17 -17.57 20.37 -5.68
C ALA A 17 -17.46 19.79 -7.11
N ILE A 18 -17.85 20.58 -8.11
CA ILE A 18 -17.74 20.16 -9.52
C ILE A 18 -16.27 20.07 -9.96
N THR A 19 -15.42 21.00 -9.53
CA THR A 19 -13.98 20.94 -9.83
C THR A 19 -13.30 19.77 -9.11
N SER A 20 -13.63 19.48 -7.87
CA SER A 20 -13.12 18.32 -7.15
C SER A 20 -13.55 17.01 -7.83
N ILE A 21 -14.83 16.88 -8.19
CA ILE A 21 -15.33 15.72 -8.95
C ILE A 21 -14.65 15.61 -10.32
N LEU A 22 -14.40 16.76 -10.98
CA LEU A 22 -13.75 16.79 -12.29
C LEU A 22 -12.27 16.40 -12.20
N VAL A 23 -11.57 16.86 -11.14
CA VAL A 23 -10.18 16.49 -10.86
C VAL A 23 -10.09 15.01 -10.53
N THR A 24 -10.94 14.49 -9.65
CA THR A 24 -11.01 13.05 -9.36
C THR A 24 -11.34 12.22 -10.61
N TYR A 25 -12.25 12.71 -11.47
CA TYR A 25 -12.59 12.06 -12.73
C TYR A 25 -11.45 12.13 -13.76
N VAL A 26 -10.71 13.23 -13.82
CA VAL A 26 -9.54 13.37 -14.71
C VAL A 26 -8.38 12.52 -14.22
N MET A 27 -8.11 12.48 -12.92
CA MET A 27 -7.10 11.59 -12.32
C MET A 27 -7.46 10.12 -12.53
N PHE A 28 -8.73 9.76 -12.32
CA PHE A 28 -9.23 8.42 -12.59
C PHE A 28 -9.08 8.02 -14.07
N ASN A 29 -9.42 8.92 -15.01
CA ASN A 29 -9.24 8.63 -16.43
C ASN A 29 -7.77 8.64 -16.89
N ALA A 30 -6.91 9.46 -16.28
CA ALA A 30 -5.47 9.43 -16.55
C ALA A 30 -4.88 8.09 -16.08
N SER A 31 -5.19 7.63 -14.88
CA SER A 31 -4.79 6.29 -14.40
C SER A 31 -5.31 5.17 -15.31
N LEU A 32 -6.55 5.27 -15.81
CA LEU A 32 -7.12 4.29 -16.76
C LEU A 32 -6.46 4.34 -18.15
N GLU A 33 -6.01 5.52 -18.60
CA GLU A 33 -5.28 5.65 -19.87
C GLU A 33 -3.86 5.09 -19.76
N ASP A 34 -3.17 5.31 -18.65
CA ASP A 34 -1.84 4.75 -18.38
C ASP A 34 -1.89 3.22 -18.34
N ASP A 35 -2.84 2.63 -17.60
CA ASP A 35 -3.02 1.18 -17.58
C ASP A 35 -3.42 0.60 -18.95
N ARG A 36 -4.19 1.34 -19.77
CA ARG A 36 -4.49 0.95 -21.16
C ARG A 36 -3.27 1.00 -22.05
N GLN A 37 -2.46 2.03 -21.91
CA GLN A 37 -1.19 2.17 -22.63
C GLN A 37 -0.26 1.00 -22.31
N ILE A 38 -0.18 0.63 -21.02
CA ILE A 38 0.59 -0.51 -20.53
C ILE A 38 0.12 -1.82 -21.17
N ILE A 39 -1.19 -2.05 -21.28
CA ILE A 39 -1.75 -3.27 -21.90
C ILE A 39 -1.56 -3.25 -23.42
N GLU A 40 -1.71 -2.10 -24.06
CA GLU A 40 -1.45 -1.93 -25.50
C GLU A 40 0.04 -2.05 -25.84
N ASP A 41 0.94 -1.52 -25.00
CA ASP A 41 2.39 -1.65 -25.19
C ASP A 41 2.86 -3.08 -24.98
N LEU A 42 2.31 -3.81 -24.00
CA LEU A 42 2.51 -5.26 -23.86
C LEU A 42 2.02 -6.03 -25.09
N SER A 43 0.99 -5.53 -25.78
CA SER A 43 0.47 -6.13 -27.03
C SER A 43 1.20 -5.66 -28.30
N SER A 44 1.78 -4.46 -28.29
CA SER A 44 2.46 -3.86 -29.45
C SER A 44 3.95 -4.19 -29.54
N ALA A 45 4.58 -4.54 -28.41
CA ALA A 45 5.96 -5.03 -28.38
C ALA A 45 6.14 -6.34 -29.20
N GLU A 46 5.05 -7.08 -29.44
CA GLU A 46 5.07 -8.27 -30.30
C GLU A 46 5.21 -8.01 -31.80
N THR A 47 4.92 -6.78 -32.25
CA THR A 47 4.93 -6.49 -33.72
C THR A 47 6.26 -6.00 -34.24
N SER A 48 7.23 -5.66 -33.40
CA SER A 48 8.51 -5.07 -33.79
C SER A 48 9.74 -6.00 -33.70
N VAL A 49 9.60 -7.22 -33.20
CA VAL A 49 10.72 -8.16 -32.99
C VAL A 49 10.84 -9.22 -34.09
N SER A 50 10.13 -9.10 -35.22
CA SER A 50 10.38 -9.96 -36.36
C SER A 50 11.30 -9.27 -37.38
N GLN A 51 12.51 -9.81 -37.47
CA GLN A 51 13.53 -9.55 -38.49
C GLN A 51 14.56 -8.43 -38.20
N ASN A 52 15.56 -8.79 -37.40
CA ASN A 52 16.95 -8.45 -37.78
C ASN A 52 17.91 -9.42 -37.06
N GLU A 53 18.31 -10.47 -37.76
CA GLU A 53 19.49 -11.26 -37.36
C GLU A 53 20.71 -10.36 -37.56
N ILE A 54 21.29 -9.88 -36.47
CA ILE A 54 22.61 -9.26 -36.49
C ILE A 54 23.63 -10.35 -36.17
N TYR A 55 24.36 -10.79 -37.18
CA TYR A 55 25.61 -11.53 -37.03
C TYR A 55 26.63 -10.63 -36.33
N VAL A 56 27.01 -10.99 -35.12
CA VAL A 56 28.18 -10.40 -34.44
C VAL A 56 29.38 -11.31 -34.77
N GLU A 57 30.28 -10.83 -35.60
CA GLU A 57 31.62 -11.40 -35.75
C GLU A 57 32.38 -11.20 -34.43
N THR A 58 32.76 -12.30 -33.81
CA THR A 58 33.66 -12.29 -32.65
C THR A 58 35.10 -12.07 -33.12
N ASP A 59 35.58 -10.85 -33.03
CA ASP A 59 37.03 -10.58 -33.10
C ASP A 59 37.62 -10.64 -31.70
N SER A 60 38.29 -11.74 -31.45
CA SER A 60 39.05 -11.97 -30.23
C SER A 60 40.29 -11.06 -30.20
N LYS A 61 40.25 -9.96 -29.44
CA LYS A 61 41.45 -9.32 -28.93
C LYS A 61 41.44 -9.36 -27.41
N ASN A 62 42.29 -10.23 -26.88
CA ASN A 62 42.76 -10.19 -25.52
C ASN A 62 43.32 -8.81 -25.19
N ASP A 63 42.62 -8.04 -24.42
CA ASP A 63 43.22 -6.95 -23.64
C ASP A 63 42.84 -7.16 -22.17
N SER A 64 43.85 -7.62 -21.42
CA SER A 64 43.75 -7.87 -19.99
C SER A 64 43.92 -6.54 -19.25
N SER A 65 42.88 -5.75 -19.21
CA SER A 65 42.69 -4.77 -18.14
C SER A 65 41.37 -5.18 -17.44
N ASN A 66 41.53 -5.80 -16.24
CA ASN A 66 40.42 -5.90 -15.32
C ASN A 66 39.83 -4.48 -15.18
N PRO A 67 38.54 -4.27 -15.43
CA PRO A 67 37.88 -3.09 -14.94
C PRO A 67 38.05 -3.17 -13.41
N VAL A 68 38.69 -2.16 -12.84
CA VAL A 68 38.62 -1.94 -11.39
C VAL A 68 37.13 -1.82 -11.12
N ALA A 69 36.56 -2.78 -10.39
CA ALA A 69 35.19 -2.64 -9.89
C ALA A 69 35.18 -1.30 -9.16
N GLU A 70 34.38 -0.36 -9.65
CA GLU A 70 34.12 0.87 -8.91
C GLU A 70 33.53 0.40 -7.58
N VAL A 71 34.27 0.58 -6.52
CA VAL A 71 33.78 0.31 -5.16
C VAL A 71 32.88 1.48 -4.85
N TYR A 72 31.58 1.28 -5.02
CA TYR A 72 30.60 2.25 -4.55
C TYR A 72 30.68 2.24 -3.01
N GLU A 73 31.13 3.35 -2.44
CA GLU A 73 31.13 3.53 -0.98
C GLU A 73 29.68 3.55 -0.50
N ASN A 74 29.37 2.80 0.55
CA ASN A 74 28.06 2.87 1.18
C ASN A 74 27.85 4.29 1.73
N ILE A 75 26.69 4.86 1.43
CA ILE A 75 26.29 6.18 1.90
C ILE A 75 25.68 6.00 3.30
N PRO A 76 26.26 6.64 4.34
CA PRO A 76 25.70 6.58 5.68
C PRO A 76 24.26 7.13 5.70
N VAL A 77 23.39 6.49 6.44
CA VAL A 77 22.08 7.06 6.74
C VAL A 77 22.26 8.26 7.66
N VAL A 78 21.79 9.41 7.23
CA VAL A 78 21.81 10.65 8.01
C VAL A 78 20.37 10.97 8.39
N VAL A 79 19.97 10.58 9.59
CA VAL A 79 18.62 10.85 10.10
C VAL A 79 18.44 12.34 10.30
N PRO A 80 17.54 13.02 9.54
CA PRO A 80 17.30 14.44 9.73
C PRO A 80 16.72 14.72 11.11
N GLU A 81 17.14 15.80 11.75
CA GLU A 81 16.45 16.28 12.96
C GLU A 81 15.06 16.79 12.57
N ILE A 82 14.05 16.37 13.34
CA ILE A 82 12.73 16.97 13.24
C ILE A 82 12.80 18.34 13.92
N ASP A 83 12.52 19.42 13.18
CA ASP A 83 12.44 20.78 13.74
C ASP A 83 11.16 20.88 14.59
N THR A 84 11.24 20.40 15.84
CA THR A 84 10.12 20.40 16.76
C THR A 84 9.82 21.83 17.23
N GLN A 85 8.63 22.30 16.87
CA GLN A 85 8.13 23.60 17.35
C GLN A 85 7.09 23.37 18.45
N GLU A 86 7.21 24.12 19.54
CA GLU A 86 6.18 24.11 20.57
C GLU A 86 4.84 24.57 19.99
N TYR A 87 3.84 23.72 20.09
CA TYR A 87 2.51 23.98 19.59
C TYR A 87 1.45 23.40 20.53
N SER A 88 0.47 24.22 20.85
CA SER A 88 -0.71 23.84 21.59
C SER A 88 -1.87 24.71 21.14
N TYR A 89 -2.89 24.08 20.57
CA TYR A 89 -4.09 24.80 20.15
C TYR A 89 -5.35 23.97 20.42
N ARG A 90 -6.36 24.62 21.00
CA ARG A 90 -7.67 24.03 21.28
C ARG A 90 -8.72 24.72 20.42
N ALA A 91 -9.57 23.91 19.79
CA ALA A 91 -10.75 24.35 19.05
C ALA A 91 -12.02 23.82 19.77
N GLU A 92 -12.85 24.73 20.25
CA GLU A 92 -14.14 24.38 20.86
C GLU A 92 -15.12 23.93 19.77
N ALA A 93 -15.92 22.89 20.06
CA ALA A 93 -16.80 22.28 19.08
C ALA A 93 -17.91 23.24 18.62
N GLU A 94 -18.44 24.06 19.53
CA GLU A 94 -19.48 25.03 19.20
C GLU A 94 -19.01 26.20 18.29
N ASP A 95 -17.69 26.41 18.18
CA ASP A 95 -17.09 27.45 17.35
C ASP A 95 -16.65 26.93 15.99
N THR A 96 -16.83 25.65 15.70
CA THR A 96 -16.36 25.00 14.48
C THR A 96 -17.48 24.79 13.43
N SER A 97 -17.14 24.14 12.32
CA SER A 97 -18.10 23.86 11.23
C SER A 97 -18.89 22.59 11.52
N ILE A 98 -20.20 22.72 11.70
CA ILE A 98 -21.13 21.63 11.91
C ILE A 98 -22.12 21.50 10.75
N TYR A 99 -22.48 20.24 10.41
CA TYR A 99 -23.38 19.94 9.29
C TYR A 99 -24.45 18.95 9.71
N GLY A 100 -25.55 18.93 8.95
CA GLY A 100 -26.67 18.03 9.19
C GLY A 100 -27.56 18.49 10.33
N GLY A 101 -27.94 17.55 11.21
CA GLY A 101 -28.75 17.79 12.41
C GLY A 101 -27.99 18.25 13.64
N LEU A 102 -26.67 18.36 13.55
CA LEU A 102 -25.84 18.78 14.69
C LEU A 102 -26.16 20.18 15.15
N HIS A 103 -26.15 20.39 16.46
CA HIS A 103 -26.44 21.68 17.09
C HIS A 103 -25.70 21.85 18.41
N THR A 104 -25.52 23.11 18.83
CA THR A 104 -24.91 23.45 20.10
C THR A 104 -25.92 23.27 21.24
N ALA A 105 -25.49 22.67 22.34
CA ALA A 105 -26.25 22.47 23.56
C ALA A 105 -25.48 22.94 24.82
N THR A 106 -26.21 23.17 25.91
CA THR A 106 -25.65 23.62 27.21
C THR A 106 -26.30 22.89 28.40
N SER A 107 -27.05 21.82 28.16
CA SER A 107 -27.85 21.13 29.18
C SER A 107 -27.04 20.17 30.04
N LYS A 108 -25.85 19.73 29.60
CA LYS A 108 -24.95 18.83 30.34
C LYS A 108 -23.87 19.67 31.04
N ASP A 109 -23.66 19.45 32.32
CA ASP A 109 -22.63 20.17 33.10
C ASP A 109 -21.22 19.69 32.74
N GLY A 110 -20.25 20.60 32.80
CA GLY A 110 -18.81 20.27 32.72
C GLY A 110 -18.18 20.42 31.35
N TYR A 111 -18.87 20.99 30.36
CA TYR A 111 -18.26 21.42 29.08
C TYR A 111 -17.33 22.62 29.27
N SER A 112 -16.43 22.82 28.31
CA SER A 112 -15.63 24.04 28.17
C SER A 112 -16.32 25.06 27.24
N GLY A 113 -15.73 26.23 27.05
CA GLY A 113 -16.27 27.22 26.12
C GLY A 113 -17.68 27.72 26.47
N SER A 114 -18.53 27.81 25.48
CA SER A 114 -19.90 28.29 25.59
C SER A 114 -20.97 27.22 25.44
N GLY A 115 -20.58 25.97 25.15
CA GLY A 115 -21.48 24.83 24.95
C GLY A 115 -20.73 23.61 24.46
N TYR A 116 -21.46 22.67 23.92
CA TYR A 116 -20.94 21.46 23.23
C TYR A 116 -21.82 21.12 22.03
N VAL A 117 -21.33 20.33 21.11
CA VAL A 117 -22.09 19.91 19.91
C VAL A 117 -22.65 18.51 20.12
N THR A 118 -23.94 18.32 19.80
CA THR A 118 -24.69 17.07 19.96
C THR A 118 -25.60 16.83 18.77
N GLY A 119 -26.28 15.66 18.73
CA GLY A 119 -27.29 15.32 17.70
C GLY A 119 -26.76 14.40 16.61
N PHE A 120 -25.71 13.65 16.86
CA PHE A 120 -25.16 12.70 15.89
C PHE A 120 -26.13 11.56 15.56
N SER A 121 -26.98 11.16 16.49
CA SER A 121 -28.00 10.12 16.28
C SER A 121 -29.23 10.60 15.53
N ASP A 122 -29.44 11.91 15.39
CA ASP A 122 -30.66 12.50 14.79
C ASP A 122 -30.70 12.38 13.26
N THR A 123 -30.10 11.37 12.67
CA THR A 123 -29.90 11.30 11.24
C THR A 123 -30.87 10.45 10.46
N GLU A 124 -31.36 11.04 9.41
CA GLU A 124 -31.53 10.36 8.12
C GLU A 124 -30.16 10.31 7.42
N SER A 125 -29.35 9.29 7.72
CA SER A 125 -28.11 8.82 7.05
C SER A 125 -27.07 9.85 6.59
N GLY A 126 -25.90 9.81 7.19
CA GLY A 126 -24.61 10.19 6.54
C GLY A 126 -24.29 11.68 6.42
N ILE A 127 -25.09 12.59 6.99
CA ILE A 127 -24.92 14.03 6.82
C ILE A 127 -24.35 14.71 8.07
N ASN A 128 -24.36 14.04 9.24
CA ASN A 128 -23.87 14.64 10.48
C ASN A 128 -22.36 14.62 10.54
N ARG A 129 -21.76 15.78 10.34
CA ARG A 129 -20.32 15.97 10.31
C ARG A 129 -19.94 17.17 11.18
N ILE A 130 -18.86 17.02 11.95
CA ILE A 130 -18.18 18.12 12.62
C ILE A 130 -16.74 18.16 12.12
N ILE A 131 -16.29 19.33 11.68
CA ILE A 131 -15.00 19.53 11.07
C ILE A 131 -14.26 20.66 11.78
N PHE A 132 -13.07 20.32 12.30
CA PHE A 132 -12.17 21.27 12.95
C PHE A 132 -11.02 21.60 12.00
N TYR A 133 -10.63 22.87 11.93
CA TYR A 133 -9.51 23.34 11.11
C TYR A 133 -8.39 23.83 12.00
N PHE A 134 -7.20 23.29 11.79
CA PHE A 134 -5.98 23.65 12.50
C PHE A 134 -4.94 24.17 11.51
N TYR A 135 -4.11 25.12 11.95
CA TYR A 135 -2.91 25.50 11.22
C TYR A 135 -1.70 24.88 11.92
N ILE A 136 -1.12 23.89 11.29
CA ILE A 136 0.03 23.12 11.78
C ILE A 136 1.31 23.89 11.42
N PRO A 137 2.18 24.24 12.37
CA PRO A 137 3.34 25.11 12.10
C PRO A 137 4.48 24.41 11.38
N SER A 138 4.68 23.12 11.59
CA SER A 138 5.80 22.37 11.04
C SER A 138 5.51 20.89 10.97
N LEU A 139 6.25 20.17 10.12
CA LEU A 139 6.26 18.72 10.04
C LEU A 139 6.82 18.15 11.37
N GLN A 140 5.96 17.49 12.15
CA GLN A 140 6.34 16.79 13.39
C GLN A 140 5.18 15.90 13.86
N HIS A 141 5.42 15.17 14.95
CA HIS A 141 4.37 14.41 15.61
C HIS A 141 3.50 15.31 16.49
N TYR A 142 2.20 15.01 16.53
CA TYR A 142 1.22 15.72 17.34
C TYR A 142 0.32 14.72 18.07
N ASP A 143 -0.09 15.09 19.29
CA ASP A 143 -1.15 14.42 20.01
C ASP A 143 -2.46 15.15 19.72
N VAL A 144 -3.46 14.40 19.32
CA VAL A 144 -4.81 14.92 19.08
C VAL A 144 -5.72 14.42 20.19
N THR A 145 -6.11 15.33 21.09
CA THR A 145 -6.98 15.02 22.22
C THR A 145 -8.41 15.46 21.91
N LEU A 146 -9.32 14.51 21.93
CA LEU A 146 -10.75 14.69 21.82
C LEU A 146 -11.39 14.71 23.21
N ARG A 147 -12.19 15.74 23.53
CA ARG A 147 -13.01 15.76 24.74
C ARG A 147 -14.48 15.62 24.37
N TYR A 148 -15.13 14.63 24.98
CA TYR A 148 -16.48 14.22 24.62
C TYR A 148 -17.22 13.58 25.80
N ALA A 149 -18.56 13.44 25.66
CA ALA A 149 -19.37 12.63 26.56
C ALA A 149 -20.29 11.70 25.77
N VAL A 150 -20.55 10.51 26.33
CA VAL A 150 -21.46 9.50 25.77
C VAL A 150 -22.42 9.05 26.88
N ASP A 151 -23.72 9.07 26.61
CA ASP A 151 -24.75 8.67 27.60
C ASP A 151 -25.06 7.17 27.53
N GLU A 152 -25.02 6.55 26.35
CA GLU A 152 -25.29 5.11 26.17
C GLU A 152 -24.11 4.45 25.49
N ASN A 153 -23.99 4.58 24.17
CA ASN A 153 -22.89 4.07 23.35
C ASN A 153 -22.62 4.97 22.17
N PHE A 154 -21.39 4.96 21.69
CA PHE A 154 -20.97 5.59 20.45
C PHE A 154 -19.94 4.74 19.75
N LYS A 155 -20.07 4.63 18.42
CA LYS A 155 -19.03 4.14 17.51
C LYS A 155 -18.82 5.13 16.40
N GLY A 156 -17.57 5.37 16.10
CA GLY A 156 -17.14 6.25 15.04
C GLY A 156 -15.62 6.27 14.97
N TYR A 157 -15.09 7.20 14.24
CA TYR A 157 -13.64 7.36 14.12
C TYR A 157 -13.28 8.82 13.84
N ILE A 158 -12.01 9.13 14.04
CA ILE A 158 -11.43 10.43 13.76
C ILE A 158 -10.53 10.34 12.52
N THR A 159 -10.63 11.34 11.65
CA THR A 159 -9.76 11.49 10.48
C THR A 159 -8.99 12.80 10.53
N ILE A 160 -7.81 12.83 9.90
CA ILE A 160 -7.06 14.05 9.60
C ILE A 160 -6.82 14.08 8.09
N ASN A 161 -7.23 15.16 7.43
CA ASN A 161 -7.17 15.31 5.96
C ASN A 161 -7.79 14.12 5.21
N GLY A 162 -8.86 13.54 5.77
CA GLY A 162 -9.53 12.36 5.23
C GLY A 162 -8.93 11.01 5.65
N GLU A 163 -7.73 10.97 6.19
CA GLU A 163 -7.10 9.75 6.67
C GLU A 163 -7.50 9.41 8.11
N LYS A 164 -7.90 8.16 8.34
CA LYS A 164 -8.31 7.70 9.65
C LYS A 164 -7.12 7.50 10.58
N ILE A 165 -7.11 8.21 11.72
CA ILE A 165 -6.08 8.07 12.74
C ILE A 165 -6.48 7.18 13.94
N GLY A 166 -7.77 6.90 14.13
CA GLY A 166 -8.20 6.01 15.19
C GLY A 166 -9.70 5.86 15.34
N ASN A 167 -10.12 4.84 16.10
CA ASN A 167 -11.52 4.59 16.42
C ASN A 167 -11.94 5.35 17.68
N ILE A 168 -13.22 5.76 17.71
CA ILE A 168 -13.89 6.27 18.89
C ILE A 168 -14.99 5.27 19.22
N GLU A 169 -14.71 4.39 20.17
CA GLU A 169 -15.69 3.45 20.72
C GLU A 169 -15.82 3.74 22.21
N SER A 170 -17.01 4.03 22.66
CA SER A 170 -17.27 4.40 24.04
C SER A 170 -18.66 3.95 24.49
N GLU A 171 -18.72 3.50 25.71
CA GLU A 171 -19.97 3.35 26.47
C GLU A 171 -20.22 4.61 27.30
N ASN A 172 -21.21 4.59 28.20
CA ASN A 172 -21.51 5.73 29.08
C ASN A 172 -20.27 6.24 29.83
N THR A 173 -19.93 7.51 29.60
CA THR A 173 -18.72 8.15 30.18
C THR A 173 -18.96 8.81 31.53
N ASN A 174 -20.22 8.87 32.02
CA ASN A 174 -20.61 9.62 33.22
C ASN A 174 -20.18 11.10 33.22
N GLY A 175 -20.29 11.77 32.09
CA GLY A 175 -19.88 13.15 31.82
C GLY A 175 -18.75 13.25 30.82
N PHE A 176 -18.16 14.43 30.68
CA PHE A 176 -17.09 14.65 29.70
C PHE A 176 -15.80 13.96 30.13
N THR A 177 -15.18 13.27 29.17
CA THR A 177 -13.90 12.59 29.28
C THR A 177 -13.01 12.96 28.09
N GLU A 178 -11.74 12.57 28.15
CA GLU A 178 -10.77 12.82 27.09
C GLU A 178 -10.26 11.50 26.53
N LYS A 179 -9.97 11.52 25.21
CA LYS A 179 -9.26 10.47 24.52
C LYS A 179 -8.20 11.10 23.64
N THR A 180 -6.96 10.70 23.83
CA THR A 180 -5.83 11.16 23.04
C THR A 180 -5.46 10.12 21.97
N PHE A 181 -5.18 10.59 20.78
CA PHE A 181 -4.59 9.86 19.67
C PHE A 181 -3.15 10.34 19.57
N ASP A 182 -2.23 9.51 20.03
CA ASP A 182 -0.83 9.88 20.18
C ASP A 182 -0.08 9.82 18.85
N GLY A 183 0.80 10.79 18.64
CA GLY A 183 1.81 10.77 17.61
C GLY A 183 1.27 10.76 16.17
N ALA A 184 0.18 11.49 15.89
CA ALA A 184 -0.21 11.77 14.51
C ALA A 184 0.91 12.59 13.83
N PHE A 185 1.44 12.09 12.72
CA PHE A 185 2.46 12.81 11.96
C PHE A 185 1.78 13.73 10.96
N LEU A 186 1.98 15.04 11.11
CA LEU A 186 1.30 16.05 10.32
C LEU A 186 2.31 16.99 9.67
N GLU A 187 2.10 17.26 8.40
CA GLU A 187 2.85 18.27 7.66
C GLU A 187 2.43 19.69 8.08
N GLY A 188 3.31 20.66 7.82
CA GLY A 188 3.00 22.07 8.01
C GLY A 188 1.89 22.54 7.07
N GLY A 189 0.99 23.37 7.57
CA GLY A 189 -0.14 23.91 6.78
C GLY A 189 -1.50 23.72 7.45
N TYR A 190 -2.57 23.70 6.65
CA TYR A 190 -3.92 23.49 7.18
C TYR A 190 -4.23 22.00 7.29
N ALA A 191 -4.65 21.58 8.49
CA ALA A 191 -5.17 20.26 8.77
C ALA A 191 -6.68 20.33 9.04
N GLU A 192 -7.42 19.40 8.43
CA GLU A 192 -8.85 19.18 8.65
C GLU A 192 -9.03 17.94 9.52
N ILE A 193 -9.61 18.12 10.71
CA ILE A 193 -9.91 16.99 11.62
C ILE A 193 -11.42 16.80 11.65
N GLU A 194 -11.87 15.59 11.28
CA GLU A 194 -13.29 15.23 11.23
C GLU A 194 -13.60 14.06 12.17
N ILE A 195 -14.74 14.15 12.86
CA ILE A 195 -15.34 13.04 13.58
C ILE A 195 -16.41 12.42 12.70
N VAL A 196 -16.22 11.15 12.35
CA VAL A 196 -17.14 10.37 11.51
C VAL A 196 -17.99 9.47 12.39
N HIS A 197 -19.30 9.61 12.29
CA HIS A 197 -20.30 8.84 13.02
C HIS A 197 -20.59 7.52 12.32
N GLU A 198 -20.66 6.43 13.08
CA GLU A 198 -21.13 5.11 12.61
C GLU A 198 -22.39 4.66 13.38
N GLU A 199 -22.43 4.77 14.72
CA GLU A 199 -23.54 4.33 15.57
C GLU A 199 -23.60 5.11 16.89
N GLY A 200 -24.80 5.34 17.43
CA GLY A 200 -25.00 5.97 18.74
C GLY A 200 -24.95 7.48 18.71
N ASP A 201 -24.77 8.10 19.88
CA ASP A 201 -24.71 9.56 20.03
C ASP A 201 -23.49 9.98 20.87
N ILE A 202 -22.91 11.14 20.54
CA ILE A 202 -21.77 11.73 21.23
C ILE A 202 -21.97 13.23 21.40
N ASP A 203 -21.62 13.72 22.57
CA ASP A 203 -21.54 15.17 22.85
C ASP A 203 -20.07 15.60 22.75
N MET A 204 -19.77 16.44 21.76
CA MET A 204 -18.43 16.92 21.45
C MET A 204 -18.17 18.25 22.13
N ASP A 205 -17.10 18.31 22.94
CA ASP A 205 -16.71 19.51 23.66
C ASP A 205 -15.60 20.28 22.92
N TYR A 206 -14.43 19.65 22.73
CA TYR A 206 -13.33 20.25 21.96
C TYR A 206 -12.40 19.22 21.33
N ILE A 207 -11.56 19.69 20.42
CA ILE A 207 -10.31 19.04 20.02
C ILE A 207 -9.14 19.92 20.41
N GLU A 208 -8.10 19.32 21.01
CA GLU A 208 -6.83 19.98 21.31
C GLU A 208 -5.70 19.24 20.59
N VAL A 209 -4.85 20.00 19.89
CA VAL A 209 -3.67 19.48 19.20
C VAL A 209 -2.43 20.05 19.87
N ASN A 210 -1.58 19.18 20.35
CA ASN A 210 -0.33 19.53 21.01
C ASN A 210 0.84 18.86 20.26
N ASN A 211 1.98 19.54 20.11
CA ASN A 211 3.16 18.86 19.58
C ASN A 211 3.61 17.74 20.49
N ASN A 212 4.04 16.65 19.88
CA ASN A 212 4.58 15.48 20.57
C ASN A 212 6.06 15.35 20.22
N THR A 213 6.93 15.40 21.23
CA THR A 213 8.37 15.21 21.08
C THR A 213 8.78 13.74 21.17
N TYR A 214 7.81 12.84 21.30
CA TYR A 214 8.05 11.41 21.43
C TYR A 214 8.47 10.83 20.08
N VAL A 215 9.63 10.18 20.05
CA VAL A 215 10.04 9.37 18.90
C VAL A 215 9.29 8.05 18.97
N TYR A 216 8.51 7.76 17.94
CA TYR A 216 7.75 6.53 17.86
C TYR A 216 8.69 5.32 17.77
N GLU A 217 8.72 4.48 18.81
CA GLU A 217 9.47 3.24 18.78
C GLU A 217 8.62 2.15 18.11
N ASN A 218 9.16 1.55 17.04
CA ASN A 218 8.56 0.37 16.44
C ASN A 218 8.78 -0.83 17.36
N ASP A 219 7.74 -1.19 18.11
CA ASP A 219 7.71 -2.44 18.88
C ASP A 219 7.18 -3.56 17.97
N ASN A 220 8.07 -4.08 17.15
CA ASN A 220 7.75 -5.08 16.13
C ASN A 220 7.63 -6.48 16.75
N ASP A 221 6.43 -7.05 16.76
CA ASP A 221 6.16 -8.45 17.15
C ASP A 221 5.74 -9.28 15.91
N VAL A 222 6.45 -9.07 14.79
CA VAL A 222 6.13 -9.71 13.53
C VAL A 222 6.48 -11.20 13.56
N MET A 223 5.50 -12.02 13.24
CA MET A 223 5.66 -13.48 13.22
C MET A 223 6.44 -13.92 11.98
N LYS A 224 7.49 -14.72 12.21
CA LYS A 224 8.23 -15.38 11.12
C LYS A 224 7.44 -16.48 10.43
N LYS A 225 6.45 -17.06 11.13
CA LYS A 225 5.67 -18.18 10.62
C LYS A 225 4.71 -17.71 9.52
N LEU A 226 4.76 -18.40 8.39
CA LEU A 226 3.85 -18.17 7.27
C LEU A 226 2.41 -18.64 7.58
N SER A 227 1.44 -18.04 6.93
CA SER A 227 0.01 -18.40 7.00
C SER A 227 -0.27 -19.82 6.54
N ASN A 228 0.52 -20.33 5.59
CA ASN A 228 0.49 -21.73 5.20
C ASN A 228 1.35 -22.58 6.14
N ASP A 229 0.72 -23.40 6.98
CA ASP A 229 1.41 -24.31 7.91
C ASP A 229 2.36 -25.32 7.21
N ASN A 230 2.13 -25.60 5.91
CA ASN A 230 2.94 -26.50 5.10
C ASN A 230 3.92 -25.74 4.19
N ALA A 231 4.20 -24.46 4.48
CA ALA A 231 5.12 -23.67 3.68
C ALA A 231 6.49 -24.36 3.53
N SER A 232 7.08 -24.22 2.34
CA SER A 232 8.40 -24.79 2.05
C SER A 232 9.48 -24.14 2.90
N GLU A 233 10.56 -24.87 3.14
CA GLU A 233 11.73 -24.34 3.86
C GLU A 233 12.29 -23.08 3.16
N SER A 234 12.30 -23.06 1.83
CA SER A 234 12.77 -21.89 1.07
C SER A 234 11.89 -20.67 1.29
N ALA A 235 10.55 -20.82 1.28
CA ALA A 235 9.62 -19.71 1.59
C ALA A 235 9.78 -19.24 3.05
N GLN A 236 9.91 -20.18 3.98
CA GLN A 236 10.13 -19.87 5.38
C GLN A 236 11.45 -19.13 5.63
N ASN A 237 12.52 -19.48 4.88
CA ASN A 237 13.81 -18.78 4.97
C ASN A 237 13.73 -17.35 4.43
N VAL A 238 13.02 -17.12 3.31
CA VAL A 238 12.78 -15.76 2.80
C VAL A 238 12.00 -14.96 3.84
N MET A 239 10.87 -15.46 4.34
CA MET A 239 10.09 -14.75 5.36
C MET A 239 10.91 -14.44 6.61
N SER A 240 11.73 -15.38 7.07
CA SER A 240 12.60 -15.17 8.22
C SER A 240 13.60 -14.05 7.99
N TYR A 241 14.20 -13.98 6.79
CA TYR A 241 15.11 -12.90 6.44
C TYR A 241 14.39 -11.54 6.38
N LEU A 242 13.20 -11.48 5.75
CA LEU A 242 12.40 -10.25 5.69
C LEU A 242 12.10 -9.72 7.10
N VAL A 243 11.72 -10.60 8.03
CA VAL A 243 11.43 -10.23 9.43
C VAL A 243 12.70 -9.80 10.18
N ASP A 244 13.83 -10.49 9.98
CA ASP A 244 15.10 -10.12 10.64
C ASP A 244 15.67 -8.77 10.14
N ALA A 245 15.34 -8.39 8.90
CA ALA A 245 15.72 -7.12 8.28
C ALA A 245 14.75 -5.97 8.63
N TYR A 246 13.51 -6.30 8.99
CA TYR A 246 12.45 -5.31 9.20
C TYR A 246 12.79 -4.32 10.32
N GLY A 247 12.66 -3.03 10.02
CA GLY A 247 13.05 -1.94 10.91
C GLY A 247 14.54 -1.61 10.92
N LYS A 248 15.39 -2.40 10.25
CA LYS A 248 16.85 -2.19 10.17
C LYS A 248 17.30 -1.76 8.79
N GLY A 249 16.60 -2.19 7.77
CA GLY A 249 16.87 -1.82 6.39
C GLY A 249 15.69 -2.15 5.50
N ILE A 250 15.61 -1.45 4.37
CA ILE A 250 14.58 -1.65 3.37
C ILE A 250 15.10 -2.52 2.23
N ILE A 251 14.33 -3.55 1.83
CA ILE A 251 14.70 -4.43 0.73
C ILE A 251 14.25 -3.79 -0.59
N THR A 252 15.18 -3.64 -1.51
CA THR A 252 14.93 -3.00 -2.80
C THR A 252 14.22 -3.93 -3.78
N GLY A 253 13.26 -3.40 -4.53
CA GLY A 253 12.52 -4.13 -5.54
C GLY A 253 12.20 -3.28 -6.77
N GLN A 254 12.08 -3.94 -7.91
CA GLN A 254 11.78 -3.33 -9.20
C GLN A 254 10.80 -4.20 -9.98
N TYR A 255 9.76 -3.56 -10.52
CA TYR A 255 8.88 -4.19 -11.51
C TYR A 255 9.56 -4.26 -12.88
N ALA A 256 9.46 -5.41 -13.52
CA ALA A 256 9.91 -5.63 -14.88
C ALA A 256 8.71 -5.62 -15.83
N SER A 257 8.76 -4.79 -16.86
CA SER A 257 7.74 -4.75 -17.94
C SER A 257 7.78 -5.98 -18.82
N SER A 258 8.89 -6.69 -18.80
CA SER A 258 9.12 -7.86 -19.66
C SER A 258 10.14 -8.84 -19.05
N PRO A 259 10.18 -10.09 -19.53
CA PRO A 259 11.20 -11.06 -19.13
C PRO A 259 12.65 -10.63 -19.35
N ALA A 260 12.89 -9.57 -20.13
CA ALA A 260 14.23 -9.06 -20.44
C ALA A 260 14.87 -8.24 -19.31
N ASN A 261 14.13 -7.92 -18.24
CA ASN A 261 14.63 -7.21 -17.05
C ASN A 261 15.28 -5.86 -17.32
N ILE A 262 14.83 -5.14 -18.37
CA ILE A 262 15.47 -3.90 -18.80
C ILE A 262 15.47 -2.80 -17.71
N GLU A 263 14.46 -2.78 -16.86
CA GLU A 263 14.36 -1.85 -15.73
C GLU A 263 15.39 -2.18 -14.64
N LEU A 264 15.59 -3.46 -14.34
CA LEU A 264 16.60 -3.91 -13.37
C LEU A 264 18.02 -3.58 -13.86
N GLU A 265 18.28 -3.78 -15.17
CA GLU A 265 19.53 -3.35 -15.79
C GLU A 265 19.71 -1.83 -15.75
N LYS A 266 18.61 -1.06 -15.93
CA LYS A 266 18.65 0.40 -15.84
C LYS A 266 18.99 0.86 -14.41
N ILE A 267 18.42 0.24 -13.37
CA ILE A 267 18.80 0.49 -11.97
C ILE A 267 20.29 0.24 -11.79
N HIS A 268 20.78 -0.90 -12.28
CA HIS A 268 22.21 -1.24 -12.17
C HIS A 268 23.09 -0.24 -12.92
N ASP A 269 22.74 0.16 -14.12
CA ASP A 269 23.48 1.15 -14.91
C ASP A 269 23.63 2.48 -14.15
N VAL A 270 22.58 2.90 -13.45
CA VAL A 270 22.55 4.16 -12.70
C VAL A 270 23.25 4.04 -11.36
N THR A 271 23.02 2.98 -10.60
CA THR A 271 23.43 2.88 -9.19
C THR A 271 24.65 1.99 -8.95
N GLY A 272 24.96 1.09 -9.91
CA GLY A 272 25.94 0.01 -9.73
C GLY A 272 25.43 -1.16 -8.89
N ARG A 273 24.16 -1.17 -8.51
CA ARG A 273 23.51 -2.17 -7.65
C ARG A 273 22.28 -2.75 -8.31
N TYR A 274 22.00 -4.04 -8.07
CA TYR A 274 20.75 -4.66 -8.48
C TYR A 274 19.73 -4.68 -7.33
N PRO A 275 18.41 -4.57 -7.62
CA PRO A 275 17.38 -4.81 -6.63
C PRO A 275 17.38 -6.28 -6.18
N VAL A 276 16.90 -6.55 -4.97
CA VAL A 276 16.71 -7.93 -4.48
C VAL A 276 15.51 -8.59 -5.15
N ILE A 277 14.38 -7.86 -5.20
CA ILE A 277 13.12 -8.41 -5.66
C ILE A 277 12.90 -7.99 -7.11
N ARG A 278 12.72 -8.98 -7.97
CA ARG A 278 12.18 -8.81 -9.30
C ARG A 278 10.68 -9.05 -9.24
N PHE A 279 9.90 -8.00 -9.44
CA PHE A 279 8.46 -8.11 -9.57
C PHE A 279 8.06 -8.28 -11.04
N GLY A 280 7.03 -9.07 -11.27
CA GLY A 280 6.41 -9.27 -12.55
C GLY A 280 4.93 -9.56 -12.44
N ALA A 281 4.25 -9.71 -13.57
CA ALA A 281 2.82 -9.91 -13.60
C ALA A 281 2.41 -11.09 -14.48
N TYR A 282 1.46 -11.88 -13.99
CA TYR A 282 0.70 -12.78 -14.84
C TYR A 282 -0.48 -12.05 -15.48
N THR A 283 -0.85 -12.48 -16.66
CA THR A 283 -1.95 -11.95 -17.45
C THR A 283 -2.89 -13.10 -17.88
N SER A 284 -3.81 -12.83 -18.79
CA SER A 284 -4.62 -13.88 -19.43
C SER A 284 -3.89 -14.66 -20.53
N ASP A 285 -2.65 -14.29 -20.88
CA ASP A 285 -1.84 -14.92 -21.92
C ASP A 285 -0.87 -15.96 -21.32
N ASN A 286 -1.13 -17.23 -21.56
CA ASN A 286 -0.33 -18.33 -21.03
C ASN A 286 1.09 -18.39 -21.53
N ASP A 287 1.36 -17.92 -22.75
CA ASP A 287 2.71 -17.91 -23.31
C ASP A 287 3.53 -16.80 -22.60
N LYS A 288 2.93 -15.62 -22.40
CA LYS A 288 3.53 -14.55 -21.59
C LYS A 288 3.77 -15.01 -20.15
N ASN A 289 2.77 -15.65 -19.52
CA ASN A 289 2.90 -16.19 -18.18
C ASN A 289 4.03 -17.23 -18.07
N SER A 290 4.22 -18.05 -19.12
CA SER A 290 5.33 -19.00 -19.13
C SER A 290 6.69 -18.30 -19.20
N ALA A 291 6.82 -17.28 -20.05
CA ALA A 291 8.05 -16.50 -20.16
C ALA A 291 8.35 -15.73 -18.87
N GLU A 292 7.32 -15.18 -18.22
CA GLU A 292 7.44 -14.50 -16.94
C GLU A 292 7.86 -15.46 -15.81
N THR A 293 7.29 -16.66 -15.80
CA THR A 293 7.69 -17.73 -14.88
C THR A 293 9.17 -18.10 -15.04
N ASP A 294 9.63 -18.20 -16.29
CA ASP A 294 11.02 -18.53 -16.60
C ASP A 294 11.96 -17.38 -16.18
N ALA A 295 11.56 -16.11 -16.38
CA ALA A 295 12.34 -14.96 -15.94
C ALA A 295 12.44 -14.87 -14.40
N CYS A 296 11.36 -15.14 -13.68
CA CYS A 296 11.38 -15.26 -12.23
C CYS A 296 12.30 -16.40 -11.75
N ALA A 297 12.24 -17.53 -12.46
CA ALA A 297 13.11 -18.67 -12.15
C ALA A 297 14.59 -18.36 -12.39
N ASP A 298 14.89 -17.66 -13.49
CA ASP A 298 16.24 -17.22 -13.83
C ASP A 298 16.78 -16.25 -12.78
N TRP A 299 15.98 -15.24 -12.40
CA TRP A 299 16.35 -14.28 -11.38
C TRP A 299 16.71 -14.93 -10.04
N SER A 300 15.90 -15.91 -9.61
CA SER A 300 16.16 -16.59 -8.34
C SER A 300 17.32 -17.58 -8.42
N ASN A 301 17.41 -18.37 -9.51
CA ASN A 301 18.42 -19.42 -9.62
C ASN A 301 19.82 -18.90 -9.97
N ASN A 302 19.91 -17.92 -10.85
CA ASN A 302 21.19 -17.43 -11.38
C ASN A 302 21.71 -16.20 -10.63
N ASN A 303 20.82 -15.32 -10.16
CA ASN A 303 21.19 -14.12 -9.43
C ASN A 303 21.03 -14.27 -7.91
N GLY A 304 20.21 -15.22 -7.45
CA GLY A 304 19.93 -15.43 -6.04
C GLY A 304 18.89 -14.48 -5.45
N GLY A 305 18.21 -13.70 -6.30
CA GLY A 305 17.18 -12.75 -5.88
C GLY A 305 15.83 -13.38 -5.53
N ILE A 306 14.89 -12.56 -5.13
CA ILE A 306 13.52 -12.95 -4.78
C ILE A 306 12.60 -12.70 -5.97
N ALA A 307 11.71 -13.66 -6.26
CA ALA A 307 10.63 -13.49 -7.24
C ALA A 307 9.39 -12.91 -6.57
N GLY A 308 8.85 -11.82 -7.11
CA GLY A 308 7.54 -11.27 -6.79
C GLY A 308 6.61 -11.37 -7.99
N LEU A 309 5.37 -11.77 -7.78
CA LEU A 309 4.39 -11.90 -8.85
C LEU A 309 3.03 -11.39 -8.41
N MET A 310 2.38 -10.66 -9.32
CA MET A 310 0.98 -10.30 -9.23
C MET A 310 0.18 -10.90 -10.38
N TRP A 311 -1.13 -10.71 -10.42
CA TRP A 311 -1.99 -11.27 -11.46
C TRP A 311 -3.01 -10.26 -11.97
N TYR A 312 -2.86 -9.84 -13.21
CA TYR A 312 -3.88 -9.14 -13.97
C TYR A 312 -4.90 -10.14 -14.49
N TRP A 313 -5.86 -10.46 -13.65
CA TRP A 313 -6.87 -11.47 -13.92
C TRP A 313 -8.05 -10.88 -14.70
N ASN A 314 -8.09 -11.15 -16.00
CA ASN A 314 -9.27 -10.80 -16.79
C ASN A 314 -10.48 -11.60 -16.29
N SER A 315 -11.62 -10.91 -16.14
CA SER A 315 -12.86 -11.53 -15.72
C SER A 315 -13.25 -12.70 -16.63
N PRO A 316 -13.72 -13.84 -16.09
CA PRO A 316 -14.09 -15.01 -16.88
C PRO A 316 -15.47 -14.85 -17.54
N SER A 317 -15.67 -13.81 -18.33
CA SER A 317 -16.92 -13.43 -18.99
C SER A 317 -16.83 -13.49 -20.52
N GLY A 318 -17.92 -13.14 -21.18
CA GLY A 318 -17.94 -12.98 -22.64
C GLY A 318 -17.25 -11.70 -23.11
N ASN A 319 -17.04 -10.74 -22.21
CA ASN A 319 -16.31 -9.50 -22.40
C ASN A 319 -15.23 -9.41 -21.31
N PRO A 320 -14.09 -10.11 -21.47
CA PRO A 320 -13.07 -10.21 -20.44
C PRO A 320 -12.29 -8.90 -20.31
N SER A 321 -12.21 -8.38 -19.09
CA SER A 321 -11.36 -7.23 -18.72
C SER A 321 -10.98 -7.34 -17.25
N ILE A 322 -9.88 -6.71 -16.86
CA ILE A 322 -9.54 -6.51 -15.44
C ILE A 322 -10.43 -5.44 -14.81
N TYR A 323 -10.90 -4.46 -15.62
CA TYR A 323 -11.69 -3.33 -15.14
C TYR A 323 -13.18 -3.65 -15.04
N ALA A 324 -13.78 -3.28 -13.90
CA ALA A 324 -15.20 -3.47 -13.66
C ALA A 324 -16.10 -2.75 -14.68
N SER A 325 -15.67 -1.57 -15.14
CA SER A 325 -16.40 -0.77 -16.13
C SER A 325 -16.37 -1.37 -17.55
N GLU A 326 -15.51 -2.32 -17.84
CA GLU A 326 -15.27 -2.88 -19.16
C GLU A 326 -15.77 -4.34 -19.30
N THR A 327 -16.25 -4.93 -18.22
CA THR A 327 -16.77 -6.31 -18.21
C THR A 327 -18.24 -6.37 -17.83
N ASP A 328 -18.91 -7.43 -18.25
CA ASP A 328 -20.25 -7.82 -17.78
C ASP A 328 -20.22 -8.82 -16.61
N PHE A 329 -19.03 -9.11 -16.08
CA PHE A 329 -18.85 -10.03 -14.97
C PHE A 329 -19.21 -9.37 -13.64
N ASP A 330 -20.11 -10.01 -12.88
CA ASP A 330 -20.41 -9.62 -11.50
C ASP A 330 -19.99 -10.76 -10.56
N LEU A 331 -18.98 -10.51 -9.73
CA LEU A 331 -18.46 -11.49 -8.77
C LEU A 331 -19.55 -12.02 -7.82
N LYS A 332 -20.57 -11.22 -7.48
CA LYS A 332 -21.68 -11.66 -6.64
C LYS A 332 -22.39 -12.89 -7.20
N ASN A 333 -22.44 -13.05 -8.53
CA ASN A 333 -23.04 -14.22 -9.17
C ASN A 333 -22.20 -15.49 -8.98
N ALA A 334 -20.92 -15.38 -8.68
CA ALA A 334 -20.03 -16.51 -8.43
C ALA A 334 -20.02 -16.95 -6.96
N VAL A 335 -20.33 -16.04 -6.02
CA VAL A 335 -20.29 -16.32 -4.58
C VAL A 335 -21.25 -17.47 -4.22
N THR A 336 -20.76 -18.41 -3.42
CA THR A 336 -21.53 -19.56 -2.97
C THR A 336 -21.14 -19.99 -1.55
N GLU A 337 -22.13 -20.48 -0.79
CA GLU A 337 -21.92 -21.10 0.53
C GLU A 337 -21.41 -22.56 0.42
N LYS A 338 -21.30 -23.10 -0.80
CA LYS A 338 -20.84 -24.47 -0.99
C LYS A 338 -19.32 -24.54 -0.80
N ASP A 339 -18.88 -25.58 -0.14
CA ASP A 339 -17.46 -25.92 -0.08
C ASP A 339 -16.99 -26.42 -1.47
N ILE A 340 -16.26 -25.55 -2.18
CA ILE A 340 -15.83 -25.78 -3.56
C ILE A 340 -14.29 -25.81 -3.71
N ALA A 341 -13.57 -25.18 -2.80
CA ALA A 341 -12.14 -24.93 -2.96
C ALA A 341 -11.31 -26.21 -3.13
N LEU A 342 -11.72 -27.30 -2.49
CA LEU A 342 -10.97 -28.57 -2.49
C LEU A 342 -11.61 -29.66 -3.36
N ARG A 343 -12.62 -29.33 -4.19
CA ARG A 343 -13.28 -30.31 -5.06
C ARG A 343 -12.59 -30.41 -6.40
N ASP A 344 -12.62 -31.61 -6.97
CA ASP A 344 -12.15 -31.83 -8.33
C ASP A 344 -13.03 -31.11 -9.35
N ILE A 345 -12.45 -30.69 -10.46
CA ILE A 345 -13.16 -29.94 -11.50
C ILE A 345 -14.36 -30.71 -12.07
N ASP A 346 -14.28 -32.04 -12.22
CA ASP A 346 -15.37 -32.89 -12.69
C ASP A 346 -16.57 -32.86 -11.73
N GLU A 347 -16.33 -32.81 -10.41
CA GLU A 347 -17.37 -32.68 -9.40
C GLU A 347 -18.02 -31.29 -9.47
N LEU A 348 -17.22 -30.22 -9.63
CA LEU A 348 -17.71 -28.86 -9.78
C LEU A 348 -18.55 -28.70 -11.05
N GLU A 349 -18.14 -29.30 -12.17
CA GLU A 349 -18.95 -29.32 -13.39
C GLU A 349 -20.30 -30.00 -13.19
N LYS A 350 -20.33 -31.10 -12.43
CA LYS A 350 -21.57 -31.76 -12.07
C LYS A 350 -22.46 -30.86 -11.19
N MET A 351 -21.85 -30.21 -10.20
CA MET A 351 -22.55 -29.26 -9.33
C MET A 351 -23.16 -28.10 -10.12
N CYS A 352 -22.41 -27.57 -11.09
CA CYS A 352 -22.89 -26.50 -11.98
C CYS A 352 -24.06 -26.98 -12.85
N LYS A 353 -23.98 -28.16 -13.48
CA LYS A 353 -25.06 -28.79 -14.26
C LYS A 353 -26.34 -29.05 -13.41
N GLU A 354 -26.15 -29.31 -12.11
CA GLU A 354 -27.24 -29.51 -11.14
C GLU A 354 -27.79 -28.18 -10.58
N GLY A 355 -27.25 -27.03 -10.98
CA GLY A 355 -27.63 -25.69 -10.49
C GLY A 355 -27.25 -25.43 -9.03
N LYS A 356 -26.26 -26.13 -8.49
CA LYS A 356 -25.75 -25.96 -7.11
C LYS A 356 -24.70 -24.84 -6.98
N ILE A 357 -24.00 -24.54 -8.05
CA ILE A 357 -23.09 -23.42 -8.23
C ILE A 357 -23.36 -22.79 -9.60
N SER A 358 -22.96 -21.53 -9.77
CA SER A 358 -23.12 -20.81 -11.03
C SER A 358 -22.03 -21.20 -12.04
N GLU A 359 -22.22 -20.80 -13.31
CA GLU A 359 -21.18 -20.93 -14.34
C GLU A 359 -19.99 -20.00 -14.04
N GLU A 360 -20.28 -18.80 -13.50
CA GLU A 360 -19.28 -17.83 -13.07
C GLU A 360 -18.35 -18.43 -12.01
N CYS A 361 -18.93 -19.08 -10.99
CA CYS A 361 -18.16 -19.79 -9.96
C CYS A 361 -17.25 -20.88 -10.55
N LEU A 362 -17.77 -21.70 -11.47
CA LEU A 362 -16.96 -22.74 -12.12
C LEU A 362 -15.81 -22.17 -12.95
N LYS A 363 -16.04 -21.07 -13.67
CA LYS A 363 -15.01 -20.40 -14.47
C LYS A 363 -13.89 -19.84 -13.60
N LEU A 364 -14.23 -19.17 -12.49
CA LEU A 364 -13.21 -18.69 -11.54
C LEU A 364 -12.29 -19.82 -11.06
N VAL A 365 -12.85 -20.96 -10.69
CA VAL A 365 -12.04 -22.10 -10.25
C VAL A 365 -11.12 -22.61 -11.36
N ARG A 366 -11.58 -22.62 -12.62
CA ARG A 366 -10.76 -23.03 -13.77
C ARG A 366 -9.58 -22.08 -13.99
N ASP A 367 -9.82 -20.77 -13.92
CA ASP A 367 -8.78 -19.76 -14.08
C ASP A 367 -7.73 -19.89 -12.95
N ILE A 368 -8.18 -20.12 -11.70
CA ILE A 368 -7.27 -20.37 -10.58
C ILE A 368 -6.44 -21.63 -10.81
N ASP A 369 -7.05 -22.71 -11.31
CA ASP A 369 -6.33 -23.95 -11.63
C ASP A 369 -5.30 -23.71 -12.72
N GLU A 370 -5.64 -22.94 -13.74
CA GLU A 370 -4.75 -22.64 -14.88
C GLU A 370 -3.52 -21.84 -14.44
N ILE A 371 -3.72 -20.72 -13.71
CA ILE A 371 -2.57 -19.92 -13.22
C ILE A 371 -1.72 -20.70 -12.20
N SER A 372 -2.33 -21.58 -11.44
CA SER A 372 -1.62 -22.45 -10.49
C SER A 372 -0.61 -23.38 -11.18
N GLU A 373 -0.83 -23.76 -12.45
CA GLU A 373 0.15 -24.56 -13.20
C GLU A 373 1.43 -23.77 -13.50
N GLN A 374 1.37 -22.45 -13.65
CA GLN A 374 2.57 -21.61 -13.79
C GLN A 374 3.32 -21.55 -12.45
N LEU A 375 2.63 -21.28 -11.35
CA LEU A 375 3.22 -21.24 -10.01
C LEU A 375 3.85 -22.60 -9.60
N LYS A 376 3.28 -23.74 -10.05
CA LYS A 376 3.86 -25.08 -9.85
C LYS A 376 5.23 -25.24 -10.53
N LYS A 377 5.51 -24.50 -11.61
CA LYS A 377 6.84 -24.57 -12.24
C LYS A 377 7.90 -23.96 -11.32
N LEU A 378 7.59 -22.87 -10.62
CA LEU A 378 8.46 -22.25 -9.61
C LEU A 378 8.60 -23.15 -8.39
N LYS A 379 7.49 -23.71 -7.89
CA LYS A 379 7.51 -24.67 -6.79
C LYS A 379 8.43 -25.86 -7.07
N LYS A 380 8.35 -26.46 -8.27
CA LYS A 380 9.20 -27.60 -8.67
C LYS A 380 10.70 -27.27 -8.61
N GLN A 381 11.07 -26.01 -8.73
CA GLN A 381 12.43 -25.52 -8.63
C GLN A 381 12.76 -25.01 -7.22
N ASN A 382 11.84 -25.19 -6.25
CA ASN A 382 11.96 -24.72 -4.87
C ASN A 382 12.16 -23.20 -4.76
N ILE A 383 11.54 -22.42 -5.66
CA ILE A 383 11.62 -20.96 -5.71
C ILE A 383 10.45 -20.40 -4.90
N PRO A 384 10.71 -19.64 -3.83
CA PRO A 384 9.68 -18.91 -3.11
C PRO A 384 9.21 -17.69 -3.91
N VAL A 385 7.93 -17.36 -3.77
CA VAL A 385 7.29 -16.25 -4.51
C VAL A 385 6.55 -15.35 -3.55
N LEU A 386 6.84 -14.05 -3.58
CA LEU A 386 5.95 -13.03 -3.02
C LEU A 386 4.73 -12.94 -3.96
N TRP A 387 3.60 -13.50 -3.53
CA TRP A 387 2.40 -13.62 -4.34
C TRP A 387 1.37 -12.56 -3.95
N ARG A 388 1.10 -11.61 -4.84
CA ARG A 388 0.21 -10.47 -4.64
C ARG A 388 -0.97 -10.50 -5.62
N PRO A 389 -1.92 -11.42 -5.46
CA PRO A 389 -3.14 -11.45 -6.28
C PRO A 389 -4.17 -10.43 -5.77
N LEU A 390 -5.16 -10.10 -6.61
CA LEU A 390 -6.34 -9.33 -6.23
C LEU A 390 -6.00 -7.99 -5.55
N HIS A 391 -4.96 -7.32 -6.05
CA HIS A 391 -4.48 -6.05 -5.54
C HIS A 391 -5.51 -4.93 -5.69
N GLU A 392 -5.38 -3.87 -4.89
CA GLU A 392 -6.14 -2.62 -4.96
C GLU A 392 -7.68 -2.77 -4.97
N ALA A 393 -8.19 -3.80 -4.32
CA ALA A 393 -9.62 -4.11 -4.32
C ALA A 393 -10.49 -2.96 -3.78
N GLY A 394 -9.98 -2.18 -2.82
CA GLY A 394 -10.70 -1.06 -2.22
C GLY A 394 -10.90 0.15 -3.13
N GLY A 395 -10.17 0.22 -4.25
CA GLY A 395 -10.41 1.21 -5.30
C GLY A 395 -11.65 0.92 -6.16
N GLU A 396 -12.12 -0.33 -6.15
CA GLU A 396 -13.33 -0.80 -6.84
C GLU A 396 -13.28 -0.69 -8.38
N TRP A 397 -12.16 -0.28 -8.97
CA TRP A 397 -11.99 -0.23 -10.43
C TRP A 397 -11.78 -1.60 -11.05
N TYR A 398 -11.18 -2.54 -10.32
CA TYR A 398 -11.04 -3.93 -10.76
C TYR A 398 -12.31 -4.74 -10.45
N TRP A 399 -12.62 -5.73 -11.31
CA TRP A 399 -13.82 -6.55 -11.16
C TRP A 399 -13.86 -7.33 -9.84
N TRP A 400 -12.69 -7.67 -9.26
CA TRP A 400 -12.63 -8.40 -7.98
C TRP A 400 -12.93 -7.51 -6.75
N GLY A 401 -12.81 -6.18 -6.88
CA GLY A 401 -13.14 -5.23 -5.82
C GLY A 401 -14.55 -4.65 -5.95
N SER A 402 -15.06 -4.47 -7.16
CA SER A 402 -16.32 -3.74 -7.44
C SER A 402 -17.59 -4.37 -6.86
N ALA A 403 -17.53 -5.64 -6.52
CA ALA A 403 -18.67 -6.37 -5.93
C ALA A 403 -18.81 -6.17 -4.41
N GLY A 404 -17.87 -5.44 -3.80
CA GLY A 404 -17.83 -5.16 -2.37
C GLY A 404 -16.96 -6.14 -1.58
N SER A 405 -16.66 -5.77 -0.35
CA SER A 405 -15.68 -6.46 0.50
C SER A 405 -16.05 -7.91 0.82
N GLU A 406 -17.32 -8.24 1.06
CA GLU A 406 -17.74 -9.61 1.34
C GLU A 406 -17.46 -10.58 0.17
N ALA A 407 -17.70 -10.11 -1.07
CA ALA A 407 -17.44 -10.91 -2.26
C ALA A 407 -15.92 -11.05 -2.50
N TYR A 408 -15.15 -9.98 -2.22
CA TYR A 408 -13.70 -10.00 -2.28
C TYR A 408 -13.09 -10.96 -1.25
N GLU A 409 -13.53 -10.92 0.00
CA GLU A 409 -13.06 -11.84 1.05
C GLU A 409 -13.33 -13.30 0.69
N TRP A 410 -14.52 -13.59 0.15
CA TRP A 410 -14.87 -14.92 -0.35
C TRP A 410 -13.93 -15.38 -1.49
N LEU A 411 -13.63 -14.48 -2.44
CA LEU A 411 -12.73 -14.79 -3.55
C LEU A 411 -11.29 -15.02 -3.07
N TRP A 412 -10.82 -14.20 -2.13
CA TRP A 412 -9.50 -14.37 -1.52
C TRP A 412 -9.38 -15.72 -0.82
N GLU A 413 -10.38 -16.09 -0.02
CA GLU A 413 -10.39 -17.38 0.68
C GLU A 413 -10.42 -18.56 -0.30
N LEU A 414 -11.22 -18.48 -1.37
CA LEU A 414 -11.27 -19.47 -2.44
C LEU A 414 -9.89 -19.63 -3.10
N LEU A 415 -9.29 -18.54 -3.52
CA LEU A 415 -7.97 -18.51 -4.16
C LEU A 415 -6.89 -19.09 -3.24
N TYR A 416 -6.83 -18.62 -1.99
CA TYR A 416 -5.88 -19.09 -1.00
C TYR A 416 -6.00 -20.60 -0.78
N LYS A 417 -7.19 -21.11 -0.48
CA LYS A 417 -7.41 -22.53 -0.23
C LYS A 417 -7.14 -23.39 -1.47
N ARG A 418 -7.56 -22.92 -2.65
CA ARG A 418 -7.34 -23.65 -3.89
C ARG A 418 -5.86 -23.79 -4.20
N GLN A 419 -5.11 -22.70 -4.08
CA GLN A 419 -3.68 -22.68 -4.37
C GLN A 419 -2.86 -23.38 -3.29
N THR A 420 -3.09 -23.10 -2.01
CA THR A 420 -2.26 -23.65 -0.93
C THR A 420 -2.58 -25.10 -0.60
N VAL A 421 -3.87 -25.49 -0.60
CA VAL A 421 -4.29 -26.83 -0.15
C VAL A 421 -4.54 -27.76 -1.33
N TYR A 422 -5.37 -27.37 -2.32
CA TYR A 422 -5.70 -28.25 -3.44
C TYR A 422 -4.50 -28.44 -4.39
N HIS A 423 -3.83 -27.34 -4.78
CA HIS A 423 -2.64 -27.39 -5.64
C HIS A 423 -1.34 -27.60 -4.87
N ASP A 424 -1.38 -27.58 -3.53
CA ASP A 424 -0.22 -27.74 -2.65
C ASP A 424 0.92 -26.75 -3.00
N LEU A 425 0.56 -25.48 -3.31
CA LEU A 425 1.52 -24.43 -3.57
C LEU A 425 2.09 -23.90 -2.25
N ASN A 426 3.11 -24.58 -1.76
CA ASN A 426 3.72 -24.31 -0.45
C ASN A 426 4.92 -23.36 -0.52
N ASN A 427 5.21 -22.81 -1.70
CA ASN A 427 6.29 -21.86 -1.96
C ASN A 427 5.80 -20.39 -2.01
N LEU A 428 4.52 -20.15 -1.76
CA LEU A 428 3.94 -18.80 -1.82
C LEU A 428 4.04 -18.11 -0.46
N ILE A 429 4.44 -16.83 -0.49
CA ILE A 429 4.35 -15.85 0.60
C ILE A 429 3.27 -14.86 0.18
N TRP A 430 2.15 -14.86 0.87
CA TRP A 430 0.96 -14.13 0.47
C TRP A 430 1.04 -12.65 0.86
N VAL A 431 0.94 -11.77 -0.12
CA VAL A 431 0.94 -10.32 0.06
C VAL A 431 -0.48 -9.79 -0.16
N TRP A 432 -1.13 -9.36 0.91
CA TRP A 432 -2.42 -8.69 0.82
C TRP A 432 -2.21 -7.20 0.59
N ASN A 433 -2.92 -6.65 -0.41
CA ASN A 433 -2.91 -5.25 -0.79
C ASN A 433 -4.32 -4.81 -1.18
N GLY A 434 -5.20 -4.67 -0.21
CA GLY A 434 -6.59 -4.29 -0.45
C GLY A 434 -6.83 -2.78 -0.53
N GLN A 435 -5.83 -1.93 -0.28
CA GLN A 435 -5.87 -0.46 -0.26
C GLN A 435 -6.99 0.15 0.63
N SER A 436 -7.72 -0.64 1.39
CA SER A 436 -8.80 -0.17 2.24
C SER A 436 -9.04 -1.10 3.44
N LYS A 437 -9.32 -0.52 4.61
CA LYS A 437 -9.67 -1.28 5.81
C LYS A 437 -10.91 -2.17 5.64
N ASN A 438 -11.83 -1.76 4.76
CA ASN A 438 -13.06 -2.52 4.52
C ASN A 438 -12.80 -3.79 3.72
N TYR A 439 -11.66 -3.88 3.02
CA TYR A 439 -11.25 -5.02 2.21
C TYR A 439 -10.21 -5.91 2.91
N VAL A 440 -10.06 -5.75 4.24
CA VAL A 440 -9.18 -6.64 5.02
C VAL A 440 -9.73 -8.04 5.02
N VAL A 441 -8.89 -9.00 4.65
CA VAL A 441 -9.21 -10.42 4.68
C VAL A 441 -8.78 -11.05 6.01
N ASN A 442 -9.21 -12.29 6.27
CA ASN A 442 -8.81 -12.99 7.48
C ASN A 442 -7.28 -13.02 7.65
N GLU A 443 -6.78 -12.61 8.81
CA GLU A 443 -5.35 -12.47 9.14
C GLU A 443 -4.53 -13.75 8.95
N ASN A 444 -5.16 -14.90 8.97
CA ASN A 444 -4.52 -16.20 8.76
C ASN A 444 -4.38 -16.59 7.27
N LEU A 445 -4.80 -15.73 6.34
CA LEU A 445 -4.78 -16.00 4.90
C LEU A 445 -3.80 -15.10 4.14
N TYR A 446 -2.95 -14.34 4.83
CA TYR A 446 -1.86 -13.57 4.25
C TYR A 446 -0.68 -13.45 5.23
N ASP A 447 0.48 -13.11 4.69
CA ASP A 447 1.74 -13.05 5.43
C ASP A 447 2.25 -11.60 5.57
N ILE A 448 2.07 -10.79 4.53
CA ILE A 448 2.53 -9.40 4.42
C ILE A 448 1.34 -8.52 4.06
N ALA A 449 1.20 -7.38 4.72
CA ALA A 449 0.27 -6.33 4.35
C ALA A 449 1.00 -5.26 3.54
N ALA A 450 0.41 -4.81 2.45
CA ALA A 450 1.08 -3.90 1.55
C ALA A 450 0.15 -2.76 1.09
N VAL A 451 0.77 -1.68 0.65
CA VAL A 451 0.12 -0.50 0.07
C VAL A 451 0.83 -0.10 -1.21
N ASP A 452 0.08 0.44 -2.17
CA ASP A 452 0.58 1.04 -3.40
C ASP A 452 0.41 2.55 -3.29
N ILE A 453 1.47 3.31 -3.62
CA ILE A 453 1.48 4.76 -3.50
C ILE A 453 1.96 5.36 -4.82
N TYR A 454 1.07 6.10 -5.44
CA TYR A 454 1.35 6.91 -6.61
C TYR A 454 0.97 8.34 -6.31
N GLU A 455 1.93 9.22 -6.44
CA GLU A 455 1.74 10.63 -6.25
C GLU A 455 1.29 11.25 -7.56
N GLY A 456 0.48 12.32 -7.46
CA GLY A 456 0.01 13.04 -8.62
C GLY A 456 1.10 13.94 -9.23
N ASP A 457 0.72 15.16 -9.60
CA ASP A 457 1.61 16.13 -10.27
C ASP A 457 2.77 16.64 -9.37
N GLU A 458 2.70 16.47 -8.05
CA GLU A 458 3.73 16.87 -7.10
C GLU A 458 4.49 15.64 -6.61
N ILE A 459 5.79 15.60 -6.86
CA ILE A 459 6.66 14.52 -6.39
C ILE A 459 6.92 14.71 -4.89
N ASP A 460 6.58 13.70 -4.11
CA ASP A 460 6.88 13.62 -2.68
C ASP A 460 7.87 12.48 -2.41
N TYR A 461 9.03 12.81 -1.87
CA TYR A 461 10.03 11.85 -1.40
C TYR A 461 9.86 11.50 0.09
N GLY A 462 8.76 11.91 0.71
CA GLY A 462 8.47 11.68 2.12
C GLY A 462 8.48 10.21 2.50
N SER A 463 8.48 9.96 3.80
CA SER A 463 8.55 8.60 4.35
C SER A 463 7.28 7.77 4.18
N HIS A 464 6.17 8.37 3.74
CA HIS A 464 4.84 7.77 3.71
C HIS A 464 4.41 7.18 5.06
N PHE A 465 4.79 7.86 6.13
CA PHE A 465 4.56 7.39 7.50
C PHE A 465 3.09 7.10 7.80
N GLN A 466 2.15 7.88 7.27
CA GLN A 466 0.72 7.69 7.55
C GLN A 466 0.23 6.35 6.98
N GLN A 467 0.59 6.02 5.75
CA GLN A 467 0.24 4.78 5.07
C GLN A 467 0.92 3.58 5.75
N TYR A 468 2.19 3.74 6.14
CA TYR A 468 2.92 2.75 6.93
C TYR A 468 2.23 2.47 8.26
N LYS A 469 1.96 3.52 9.05
CA LYS A 469 1.33 3.45 10.37
C LYS A 469 -0.06 2.84 10.30
N TRP A 470 -0.83 3.20 9.28
CA TRP A 470 -2.15 2.63 9.05
C TRP A 470 -2.10 1.10 8.95
N LEU A 471 -1.24 0.54 8.09
CA LEU A 471 -1.07 -0.90 7.95
C LEU A 471 -0.49 -1.54 9.22
N TYR A 472 0.48 -0.90 9.85
CA TYR A 472 1.11 -1.36 11.06
C TYR A 472 0.10 -1.53 12.21
N VAL A 473 -0.81 -0.56 12.37
CA VAL A 473 -1.90 -0.64 13.37
C VAL A 473 -2.97 -1.64 12.94
N LEU A 474 -3.34 -1.64 11.65
CA LEU A 474 -4.36 -2.54 11.10
C LEU A 474 -4.01 -4.02 11.32
N THR A 475 -2.74 -4.36 11.20
CA THR A 475 -2.21 -5.72 11.40
C THR A 475 -1.85 -6.04 12.85
N GLU A 476 -2.20 -5.17 13.80
CA GLU A 476 -1.83 -5.30 15.21
C GLU A 476 -0.32 -5.51 15.43
N LYS A 477 0.52 -4.94 14.56
CA LYS A 477 1.99 -5.07 14.57
C LYS A 477 2.52 -6.49 14.32
N LYS A 478 1.69 -7.41 13.85
CA LYS A 478 2.01 -8.84 13.72
C LYS A 478 2.44 -9.24 12.32
N LYS A 479 2.27 -8.35 11.33
CA LYS A 479 2.62 -8.59 9.92
C LYS A 479 3.69 -7.63 9.46
N LEU A 480 4.48 -8.06 8.49
CA LEU A 480 5.32 -7.13 7.73
C LEU A 480 4.44 -6.12 6.99
N VAL A 481 4.89 -4.87 6.97
CA VAL A 481 4.30 -3.80 6.18
C VAL A 481 5.22 -3.51 4.99
N ALA A 482 4.68 -3.45 3.78
CA ALA A 482 5.45 -3.24 2.56
C ALA A 482 4.84 -2.15 1.68
N LEU A 483 5.68 -1.49 0.90
CA LEU A 483 5.32 -0.59 -0.19
C LEU A 483 5.37 -1.40 -1.48
N SER A 484 4.24 -2.09 -1.80
CA SER A 484 4.22 -3.08 -2.89
C SER A 484 4.38 -2.45 -4.27
N GLU A 485 3.89 -1.23 -4.45
CA GLU A 485 4.17 -0.41 -5.63
C GLU A 485 4.43 1.03 -5.22
N CYS A 486 5.33 1.69 -5.92
CA CYS A 486 5.51 3.14 -5.81
C CYS A 486 5.91 3.75 -7.16
N GLY A 487 5.40 4.95 -7.42
CA GLY A 487 5.83 5.77 -8.56
C GLY A 487 7.13 6.51 -8.24
N THR A 488 7.30 6.90 -7.00
CA THR A 488 8.48 7.62 -6.47
C THR A 488 9.10 6.83 -5.32
N ILE A 489 10.42 6.73 -5.28
CA ILE A 489 11.12 6.08 -4.16
C ILE A 489 11.19 7.06 -2.99
N PRO A 490 10.71 6.68 -1.78
CA PRO A 490 10.83 7.55 -0.61
C PRO A 490 12.30 7.75 -0.19
N ASP A 491 12.60 8.90 0.41
CA ASP A 491 13.92 9.17 0.94
C ASP A 491 14.21 8.28 2.16
N ILE A 492 15.28 7.53 2.09
CA ILE A 492 15.65 6.55 3.12
C ILE A 492 15.94 7.21 4.47
N ASN A 493 16.50 8.41 4.49
CA ASN A 493 16.80 9.12 5.72
C ASN A 493 15.52 9.55 6.43
N GLU A 494 14.51 9.97 5.66
CA GLU A 494 13.19 10.29 6.19
C GLU A 494 12.45 9.06 6.68
N MET A 495 12.57 7.93 6.00
CA MET A 495 12.01 6.66 6.47
C MET A 495 12.57 6.27 7.84
N PHE A 496 13.88 6.43 8.05
CA PHE A 496 14.50 6.19 9.35
C PHE A 496 14.10 7.22 10.40
N ARG A 497 14.01 8.51 10.03
CA ARG A 497 13.55 9.59 10.92
C ARG A 497 12.17 9.28 11.52
N ASP A 498 11.25 8.80 10.66
CA ASP A 498 9.85 8.64 11.00
C ASP A 498 9.50 7.20 11.46
N ASN A 499 10.50 6.31 11.48
CA ASN A 499 10.30 4.87 11.68
C ASN A 499 9.30 4.23 10.70
N ALA A 500 9.19 4.77 9.49
CA ALA A 500 8.35 4.26 8.41
C ALA A 500 9.10 3.22 7.57
N MET A 501 9.70 2.24 8.24
CA MET A 501 10.56 1.24 7.60
C MET A 501 9.73 0.12 6.98
N PHE A 502 9.22 0.35 5.76
CA PHE A 502 8.64 -0.72 4.96
C PHE A 502 9.63 -1.88 4.79
N SER A 503 9.15 -3.12 4.81
CA SER A 503 10.03 -4.29 4.67
C SER A 503 10.68 -4.35 3.29
N PHE A 504 9.96 -3.93 2.27
CA PHE A 504 10.47 -3.74 0.91
C PHE A 504 9.66 -2.66 0.18
N PHE A 505 10.21 -2.16 -0.93
CA PHE A 505 9.46 -1.39 -1.92
C PHE A 505 9.51 -2.06 -3.30
N GLY A 506 8.53 -1.75 -4.17
CA GLY A 506 8.50 -2.12 -5.57
C GLY A 506 8.35 -0.89 -6.45
N LEU A 507 9.46 -0.39 -7.04
CA LEU A 507 9.37 0.73 -7.98
C LEU A 507 8.72 0.26 -9.28
N TRP A 508 7.75 1.05 -9.77
CA TRP A 508 7.02 0.70 -10.97
C TRP A 508 7.89 0.79 -12.23
N TYR A 509 7.48 0.15 -13.28
CA TYR A 509 8.21 0.12 -14.56
C TYR A 509 7.80 1.26 -15.50
N GLY A 510 8.28 1.22 -16.74
CA GLY A 510 7.95 2.17 -17.80
C GLY A 510 8.50 3.57 -17.50
N GLU A 511 7.68 4.60 -17.61
CA GLU A 511 8.08 6.00 -17.45
C GLU A 511 8.64 6.35 -16.08
N TYR A 512 8.34 5.55 -15.04
CA TYR A 512 8.90 5.71 -13.70
C TYR A 512 10.40 5.40 -13.63
N ILE A 513 10.95 4.74 -14.64
CA ILE A 513 12.35 4.34 -14.67
C ILE A 513 13.05 4.69 -15.99
N MET A 514 12.34 4.73 -17.11
CA MET A 514 12.92 4.98 -18.43
C MET A 514 12.07 5.94 -19.25
N ASP A 515 12.74 6.83 -19.98
CA ASP A 515 12.10 7.65 -21.01
C ASP A 515 11.85 6.84 -22.30
N GLU A 516 11.14 7.43 -23.26
CA GLU A 516 10.84 6.82 -24.57
C GLU A 516 12.09 6.45 -25.40
N ASN A 517 13.28 6.97 -25.03
CA ASN A 517 14.55 6.69 -25.69
C ASN A 517 15.36 5.61 -24.94
N GLY A 518 14.83 5.06 -23.85
CA GLY A 518 15.50 4.07 -23.00
C GLY A 518 16.57 4.66 -22.07
N ASN A 519 16.60 5.98 -21.86
CA ASN A 519 17.42 6.59 -20.83
C ASN A 519 16.69 6.52 -19.47
N TYR A 520 17.46 6.67 -18.37
CA TYR A 520 16.84 6.84 -17.06
C TYR A 520 15.92 8.06 -17.06
N SER A 521 14.70 7.89 -16.54
CA SER A 521 13.71 8.95 -16.38
C SER A 521 13.82 9.55 -15.00
N GLU A 522 14.11 10.85 -14.93
CA GLU A 522 14.10 11.61 -13.67
C GLU A 522 12.73 12.26 -13.39
N GLN A 523 11.69 11.82 -14.11
CA GLN A 523 10.37 12.45 -14.00
C GLN A 523 9.74 12.22 -12.62
N TYR A 524 9.90 11.04 -12.04
CA TYR A 524 9.31 10.66 -10.75
C TYR A 524 10.36 10.46 -9.65
N THR A 525 11.50 9.89 -9.97
CA THR A 525 12.61 9.71 -9.03
C THR A 525 13.87 10.30 -9.62
N SER A 526 14.51 11.26 -8.94
CA SER A 526 15.78 11.82 -9.41
C SER A 526 16.89 10.76 -9.38
N GLU A 527 17.87 10.88 -10.28
CA GLU A 527 19.05 10.00 -10.27
C GLU A 527 19.77 10.05 -8.91
N GLU A 528 19.80 11.22 -8.27
CA GLU A 528 20.40 11.41 -6.95
C GLU A 528 19.64 10.60 -5.89
N THR A 529 18.31 10.69 -5.83
CA THR A 529 17.48 9.92 -4.89
C THR A 529 17.65 8.42 -5.10
N LEU A 530 17.63 7.96 -6.36
CA LEU A 530 17.84 6.56 -6.69
C LEU A 530 19.21 6.06 -6.22
N ARG A 531 20.28 6.82 -6.48
CA ARG A 531 21.64 6.50 -6.03
C ARG A 531 21.75 6.50 -4.51
N ASN A 532 21.14 7.47 -3.85
CA ASN A 532 21.11 7.56 -2.38
C ASN A 532 20.42 6.34 -1.78
N MET A 533 19.27 5.93 -2.31
CA MET A 533 18.59 4.72 -1.85
C MET A 533 19.47 3.47 -2.03
N TYR A 534 19.92 3.17 -3.26
CA TYR A 534 20.58 1.91 -3.57
C TYR A 534 22.01 1.78 -3.01
N ASN A 535 22.66 2.89 -2.67
CA ASN A 535 23.99 2.89 -2.06
C ASN A 535 23.95 3.23 -0.55
N SER A 536 22.78 3.35 0.06
CA SER A 536 22.62 3.61 1.48
C SER A 536 22.96 2.39 2.34
N GLU A 537 23.54 2.63 3.52
CA GLU A 537 23.72 1.59 4.56
C GLU A 537 22.38 1.02 5.05
N GLY A 538 21.27 1.77 4.90
CA GLY A 538 19.91 1.36 5.27
C GLY A 538 19.19 0.56 4.19
N ALA A 539 19.74 0.43 2.97
CA ALA A 539 19.15 -0.35 1.90
C ALA A 539 19.77 -1.74 1.80
N ILE A 540 18.94 -2.71 1.45
CA ILE A 540 19.38 -4.08 1.17
C ILE A 540 19.22 -4.30 -0.33
N THR A 541 20.33 -4.38 -1.02
CA THR A 541 20.42 -4.70 -2.44
C THR A 541 20.74 -6.18 -2.65
N LEU A 542 20.82 -6.63 -3.90
CA LEU A 542 21.04 -8.04 -4.21
C LEU A 542 22.30 -8.62 -3.56
N ASP A 543 23.39 -7.83 -3.51
CA ASP A 543 24.66 -8.27 -2.94
C ASP A 543 24.54 -8.52 -1.42
N GLU A 544 23.90 -7.62 -0.67
CA GLU A 544 23.65 -7.79 0.76
C GLU A 544 22.75 -8.98 1.00
N TYR A 545 21.68 -9.12 0.22
CA TYR A 545 20.75 -10.24 0.37
C TYR A 545 21.40 -11.60 0.13
N VAL A 546 22.14 -11.76 -0.97
CA VAL A 546 22.82 -13.00 -1.33
C VAL A 546 23.84 -13.40 -0.26
N ASN A 547 24.57 -12.42 0.29
CA ASN A 547 25.54 -12.64 1.36
C ASN A 547 24.91 -12.71 2.77
N LYS A 548 23.58 -12.58 2.88
CA LYS A 548 22.82 -12.60 4.14
C LYS A 548 23.27 -11.49 5.12
N ILE A 549 23.64 -10.33 4.58
CA ILE A 549 23.98 -9.16 5.36
C ILE A 549 22.67 -8.43 5.69
N ILE A 550 22.48 -8.13 6.96
CA ILE A 550 21.40 -7.27 7.46
C ILE A 550 22.11 -6.07 8.09
N PRO A 551 21.68 -4.84 7.79
CA PRO A 551 22.22 -3.66 8.44
C PRO A 551 22.18 -3.77 9.96
N ASP A 552 23.19 -3.24 10.64
CA ASP A 552 23.14 -3.09 12.09
C ASP A 552 22.00 -2.11 12.46
N GLU A 553 21.46 -2.25 13.67
CA GLU A 553 20.53 -1.24 14.19
C GLU A 553 21.25 0.12 14.15
N LEU A 554 20.67 1.09 13.46
CA LEU A 554 21.25 2.44 13.44
C LEU A 554 21.27 2.96 14.87
N PRO A 555 22.36 3.64 15.29
CA PRO A 555 22.44 4.19 16.63
C PRO A 555 21.26 5.14 16.81
N THR A 556 20.46 4.90 17.84
CA THR A 556 19.48 5.87 18.33
C THR A 556 20.19 7.20 18.45
N VAL A 557 19.63 8.26 17.87
CA VAL A 557 20.19 9.61 17.93
C VAL A 557 20.42 9.97 19.41
N GLU A 558 21.62 9.71 19.93
CA GLU A 558 22.04 10.37 21.15
C GLU A 558 22.13 11.85 20.78
N THR A 559 21.17 12.63 21.28
CA THR A 559 21.24 14.08 21.24
C THR A 559 22.64 14.47 21.67
N ALA A 560 23.44 14.99 20.72
CA ALA A 560 24.75 15.57 21.00
C ALA A 560 24.49 16.75 21.96
N VAL A 561 24.60 16.49 23.25
CA VAL A 561 24.67 17.54 24.25
C VAL A 561 25.95 18.29 23.95
N GLN A 562 25.84 19.44 23.30
CA GLN A 562 26.95 20.42 23.22
C GLN A 562 27.28 20.80 24.67
N THR A 563 28.33 20.20 25.19
CA THR A 563 29.00 20.75 26.34
C THR A 563 29.79 21.97 25.87
N ASP A 564 29.16 23.15 26.00
CA ASP A 564 29.89 24.40 26.01
C ASP A 564 30.83 24.40 27.23
N GLU A 565 32.06 23.93 27.04
CA GLU A 565 33.13 24.26 27.97
C GLU A 565 33.58 25.71 27.67
N ALA A 566 33.13 26.60 28.56
CA ALA A 566 33.62 27.96 28.65
C ALA A 566 35.09 27.95 29.11
N GLU A 567 35.96 28.58 28.31
CA GLU A 567 37.16 29.28 28.79
C GLU A 567 36.97 30.79 28.71
#